data_ecdd0b8001cb7e8e97be790ab45501c0
#
_entry.id   ecdd0b8001cb7e8e97be790ab45501c0
#
_cell.length_a   1.000
_cell.length_b   1.000
_cell.length_c   1.000
_cell.angle_alpha   90.00
_cell.angle_beta   90.00
_cell.angle_gamma   90.00
#
_symmetry.space_group_name_H-M   'P 1'
#
loop_
_entity.id
_entity.type
_entity.pdbx_description
1 polymer ?
#
loop_
_entity_poly.entity_id
_entity_poly.type
_entity_poly.pdbx_seq_one_letter_code
_entity_poly.pdbx_strand_id
1 'polypeptide(L)'
;EVNSVKPGQQDLVFPWIGCGECDACKEDRESDCAAMRIIGLKQKGGFATHCLVENDKFLVDIDGLDAADVVPHACSGITVFNALEKMGALRSDEWIAIMGCGGLGMNAISIAGAMGFNNIIAVDIDNGKLEAALEMGATKVLNSQNDDAVSELQKLAEGRLMGVLDTFGGAATGRIAVRALSKAGRYLLVGQAGGDFQMPQVWLPQKAMTVRGSHVGNSPQLRKIIEMVRQGKIKQMPIDRRPLSKINQAVHDLENGNVTGRIVFQPDEND
;
A
#
# COMPACT_ATOMS: atom_id res chain seq x y z
N GLU A 1 -10.98 -20.58 -23.13
CA GLU A 1 -10.35 -19.88 -24.26
C GLU A 1 -9.99 -18.46 -23.81
N VAL A 2 -8.79 -18.00 -24.18
CA VAL A 2 -8.31 -16.63 -23.89
C VAL A 2 -8.74 -15.76 -25.08
N ASN A 3 -9.54 -14.72 -24.82
CA ASN A 3 -10.13 -13.89 -25.87
C ASN A 3 -9.73 -12.42 -25.79
N SER A 4 -9.25 -11.95 -24.63
CA SER A 4 -9.02 -10.52 -24.39
C SER A 4 -7.55 -10.08 -24.54
N VAL A 5 -6.60 -11.03 -24.65
CA VAL A 5 -5.16 -10.74 -24.73
C VAL A 5 -4.52 -11.44 -25.91
N LYS A 6 -3.41 -10.89 -26.40
CA LYS A 6 -2.68 -11.41 -27.56
C LYS A 6 -1.22 -11.68 -27.20
N PRO A 7 -0.57 -12.65 -27.88
CA PRO A 7 0.88 -12.83 -27.73
C PRO A 7 1.63 -11.54 -28.00
N GLY A 8 2.60 -11.20 -27.12
CA GLY A 8 3.39 -9.98 -27.18
C GLY A 8 2.76 -8.76 -26.51
N GLN A 9 1.53 -8.86 -26.04
CA GLN A 9 0.89 -7.81 -25.22
C GLN A 9 1.53 -7.77 -23.83
N GLN A 10 1.65 -6.58 -23.25
CA GLN A 10 2.10 -6.38 -21.87
C GLN A 10 0.91 -6.16 -20.95
N ASP A 11 0.77 -7.03 -19.96
CA ASP A 11 -0.31 -6.99 -18.98
C ASP A 11 0.24 -7.11 -17.56
N LEU A 12 -0.40 -6.40 -16.63
CA LEU A 12 -0.17 -6.54 -15.20
C LEU A 12 -1.07 -7.62 -14.62
N VAL A 13 -0.48 -8.60 -13.96
CA VAL A 13 -1.23 -9.68 -13.31
C VAL A 13 -1.84 -9.19 -12.00
N PHE A 14 -3.15 -9.33 -11.84
CA PHE A 14 -3.83 -9.21 -10.55
C PHE A 14 -3.69 -10.52 -9.77
N PRO A 15 -2.89 -10.58 -8.68
CA PRO A 15 -2.52 -11.87 -8.07
C PRO A 15 -3.51 -12.38 -7.00
N TRP A 16 -4.54 -11.60 -6.64
CA TRP A 16 -5.44 -11.85 -5.50
C TRP A 16 -6.73 -12.52 -5.95
N ILE A 17 -6.63 -13.76 -6.43
CA ILE A 17 -7.71 -14.46 -7.11
C ILE A 17 -8.74 -14.97 -6.11
N GLY A 18 -9.96 -14.49 -6.19
CA GLY A 18 -11.09 -15.00 -5.43
C GLY A 18 -11.57 -16.36 -5.92
N CYS A 19 -12.47 -17.03 -5.17
CA CYS A 19 -13.04 -18.33 -5.59
C CYS A 19 -13.98 -18.22 -6.80
N GLY A 20 -14.53 -17.03 -7.07
CA GLY A 20 -15.48 -16.77 -8.16
C GLY A 20 -16.95 -17.10 -7.84
N GLU A 21 -17.25 -17.76 -6.71
CA GLU A 21 -18.57 -18.31 -6.40
C GLU A 21 -19.26 -17.65 -5.21
N CYS A 22 -18.48 -17.14 -4.23
CA CYS A 22 -19.05 -16.48 -3.05
C CYS A 22 -19.58 -15.07 -3.38
N ASP A 23 -20.43 -14.54 -2.52
CA ASP A 23 -21.06 -13.23 -2.73
C ASP A 23 -20.03 -12.10 -2.88
N ALA A 24 -18.94 -12.16 -2.09
CA ALA A 24 -17.86 -11.20 -2.22
C ALA A 24 -17.24 -11.21 -3.64
N CYS A 25 -17.00 -12.39 -4.20
CA CYS A 25 -16.44 -12.51 -5.56
C CYS A 25 -17.42 -12.08 -6.67
N LYS A 26 -18.73 -12.31 -6.46
CA LYS A 26 -19.76 -11.89 -7.41
C LYS A 26 -19.97 -10.36 -7.42
N GLU A 27 -19.51 -9.70 -6.36
CA GLU A 27 -19.58 -8.24 -6.19
C GLU A 27 -18.22 -7.57 -6.43
N ASP A 28 -17.27 -8.24 -7.08
CA ASP A 28 -15.89 -7.77 -7.33
C ASP A 28 -15.16 -7.34 -6.05
N ARG A 29 -15.41 -8.03 -4.94
CA ARG A 29 -14.75 -7.83 -3.63
C ARG A 29 -13.88 -9.02 -3.26
N GLU A 30 -12.99 -9.42 -4.16
CA GLU A 30 -12.12 -10.60 -3.99
C GLU A 30 -11.27 -10.52 -2.71
N SER A 31 -10.93 -9.30 -2.25
CA SER A 31 -10.22 -9.07 -0.99
C SER A 31 -10.93 -9.63 0.25
N ASP A 32 -12.24 -9.79 0.18
CA ASP A 32 -13.09 -10.30 1.26
C ASP A 32 -13.37 -11.82 1.10
N CYS A 33 -12.83 -12.46 0.09
CA CYS A 33 -13.03 -13.89 -0.17
C CYS A 33 -12.24 -14.76 0.82
N ALA A 34 -12.94 -15.59 1.60
CA ALA A 34 -12.32 -16.52 2.55
C ALA A 34 -11.49 -17.64 1.87
N ALA A 35 -11.81 -17.97 0.61
CA ALA A 35 -11.13 -18.99 -0.18
C ALA A 35 -10.22 -18.38 -1.26
N MET A 36 -9.62 -17.23 -0.99
CA MET A 36 -8.72 -16.56 -1.92
C MET A 36 -7.52 -17.45 -2.27
N ARG A 37 -7.23 -17.51 -3.57
CA ARG A 37 -6.05 -18.16 -4.13
C ARG A 37 -5.06 -17.08 -4.56
N ILE A 38 -3.88 -17.10 -3.98
CA ILE A 38 -2.92 -16.02 -4.16
C ILE A 38 -1.76 -16.53 -5.00
N ILE A 39 -1.56 -15.93 -6.17
CA ILE A 39 -0.39 -16.19 -7.02
C ILE A 39 0.87 -15.77 -6.26
N GLY A 40 1.84 -16.68 -6.14
CA GLY A 40 3.08 -16.46 -5.41
C GLY A 40 3.06 -16.87 -3.93
N LEU A 41 1.88 -17.18 -3.33
CA LEU A 41 1.77 -17.69 -1.97
C LEU A 41 1.10 -19.07 -1.90
N LYS A 42 -0.08 -19.22 -2.51
CA LYS A 42 -0.83 -20.49 -2.56
C LYS A 42 -0.69 -21.20 -3.91
N GLN A 43 -0.16 -20.52 -4.89
CA GLN A 43 0.12 -21.02 -6.25
C GLN A 43 1.53 -20.57 -6.65
N LYS A 44 2.09 -21.16 -7.71
CA LYS A 44 3.36 -20.71 -8.29
C LYS A 44 3.26 -19.26 -8.71
N GLY A 45 4.30 -18.48 -8.44
CA GLY A 45 4.31 -17.01 -8.61
C GLY A 45 5.17 -16.53 -9.77
N GLY A 46 5.42 -15.21 -9.77
CA GLY A 46 6.13 -14.49 -10.81
C GLY A 46 7.65 -14.40 -10.63
N PHE A 47 8.23 -14.97 -9.56
CA PHE A 47 9.70 -15.10 -9.47
C PHE A 47 10.16 -16.30 -10.33
N ALA A 48 9.89 -16.22 -11.60
CA ALA A 48 10.12 -17.25 -12.60
C ALA A 48 10.08 -16.61 -14.00
N THR A 49 10.58 -17.34 -14.99
CA THR A 49 10.49 -16.93 -16.40
C THR A 49 9.06 -16.97 -16.94
N HIS A 50 8.18 -17.78 -16.34
CA HIS A 50 6.78 -17.91 -16.72
C HIS A 50 5.88 -17.95 -15.48
N CYS A 51 4.72 -17.31 -15.58
CA CYS A 51 3.69 -17.34 -14.57
C CYS A 51 2.35 -17.76 -15.19
N LEU A 52 1.70 -18.77 -14.61
CA LEU A 52 0.38 -19.20 -15.06
C LEU A 52 -0.70 -18.29 -14.46
N VAL A 53 -1.49 -17.68 -15.31
CA VAL A 53 -2.69 -16.91 -14.93
C VAL A 53 -3.92 -17.68 -15.44
N GLU A 54 -4.83 -18.05 -14.53
CA GLU A 54 -5.94 -18.99 -14.83
C GLU A 54 -7.00 -18.39 -15.77
N ASN A 55 -7.13 -17.06 -15.81
CA ASN A 55 -8.15 -16.38 -16.60
C ASN A 55 -7.68 -14.97 -16.97
N ASP A 56 -7.96 -14.55 -18.19
CA ASP A 56 -7.61 -13.24 -18.74
C ASP A 56 -8.25 -12.06 -18.00
N LYS A 57 -9.36 -12.26 -17.29
CA LYS A 57 -9.95 -11.22 -16.42
C LYS A 57 -9.01 -10.69 -15.32
N PHE A 58 -7.99 -11.48 -14.94
CA PHE A 58 -6.97 -11.10 -13.97
C PHE A 58 -5.78 -10.38 -14.58
N LEU A 59 -5.86 -10.05 -15.87
CA LEU A 59 -4.88 -9.25 -16.59
C LEU A 59 -5.39 -7.82 -16.73
N VAL A 60 -4.49 -6.88 -16.51
CA VAL A 60 -4.77 -5.44 -16.67
C VAL A 60 -3.79 -4.89 -17.69
N ASP A 61 -4.32 -4.41 -18.80
CA ASP A 61 -3.54 -3.81 -19.89
C ASP A 61 -2.69 -2.64 -19.36
N ILE A 62 -1.39 -2.70 -19.66
CA ILE A 62 -0.40 -1.66 -19.32
C ILE A 62 0.32 -1.12 -20.56
N ASP A 63 -0.25 -1.29 -21.75
CA ASP A 63 0.36 -0.80 -22.98
C ASP A 63 0.73 0.68 -22.88
N GLY A 64 1.94 1.02 -23.31
CA GLY A 64 2.51 2.36 -23.21
C GLY A 64 3.03 2.75 -21.82
N LEU A 65 2.98 1.88 -20.83
CA LEU A 65 3.58 2.09 -19.50
C LEU A 65 4.82 1.21 -19.31
N ASP A 66 5.77 1.67 -18.50
CA ASP A 66 6.91 0.83 -18.10
C ASP A 66 6.44 -0.22 -17.07
N ALA A 67 6.62 -1.49 -17.41
CA ALA A 67 6.17 -2.61 -16.59
C ALA A 67 6.79 -2.58 -15.17
N ALA A 68 8.07 -2.23 -15.04
CA ALA A 68 8.74 -2.18 -13.75
C ALA A 68 8.16 -1.07 -12.84
N ASP A 69 7.69 0.00 -13.42
CA ASP A 69 7.11 1.12 -12.69
C ASP A 69 5.70 0.80 -12.18
N VAL A 70 4.93 -0.01 -12.90
CA VAL A 70 3.53 -0.31 -12.55
C VAL A 70 3.34 -1.60 -11.75
N VAL A 71 4.26 -2.57 -11.84
CA VAL A 71 4.11 -3.87 -11.15
C VAL A 71 3.92 -3.74 -9.62
N PRO A 72 4.49 -2.77 -8.89
CA PRO A 72 4.22 -2.62 -7.47
C PRO A 72 2.75 -2.34 -7.14
N HIS A 73 1.99 -1.78 -8.09
CA HIS A 73 0.59 -1.45 -7.87
C HIS A 73 -0.31 -2.68 -7.76
N ALA A 74 0.09 -3.84 -8.29
CA ALA A 74 -0.65 -5.10 -8.15
C ALA A 74 -0.70 -5.64 -6.71
N CYS A 75 0.17 -5.14 -5.82
CA CYS A 75 0.17 -5.49 -4.40
C CYS A 75 0.09 -4.23 -3.54
N SER A 76 1.19 -3.48 -3.41
CA SER A 76 1.26 -2.33 -2.50
C SER A 76 0.30 -1.21 -2.91
N GLY A 77 0.15 -0.94 -4.22
CA GLY A 77 -0.76 0.10 -4.71
C GLY A 77 -2.22 -0.19 -4.35
N ILE A 78 -2.74 -1.37 -4.71
CA ILE A 78 -4.14 -1.72 -4.40
C ILE A 78 -4.39 -1.84 -2.90
N THR A 79 -3.41 -2.29 -2.11
CA THR A 79 -3.53 -2.40 -0.66
C THR A 79 -3.79 -1.03 -0.03
N VAL A 80 -2.99 -0.04 -0.38
CA VAL A 80 -3.14 1.31 0.18
C VAL A 80 -4.33 2.05 -0.44
N PHE A 81 -4.63 1.85 -1.71
CA PHE A 81 -5.80 2.41 -2.36
C PHE A 81 -7.10 1.96 -1.69
N ASN A 82 -7.26 0.66 -1.45
CA ASN A 82 -8.41 0.09 -0.74
C ASN A 82 -8.53 0.63 0.69
N ALA A 83 -7.41 0.78 1.40
CA ALA A 83 -7.41 1.36 2.74
C ALA A 83 -7.80 2.85 2.71
N LEU A 84 -7.34 3.63 1.73
CA LEU A 84 -7.71 5.03 1.56
C LEU A 84 -9.18 5.20 1.15
N GLU A 85 -9.73 4.32 0.30
CA GLU A 85 -11.18 4.30 0.04
C GLU A 85 -11.97 4.01 1.33
N LYS A 86 -11.52 3.08 2.18
CA LYS A 86 -12.11 2.79 3.51
C LYS A 86 -11.91 3.92 4.51
N MET A 87 -10.84 4.70 4.37
CA MET A 87 -10.62 5.94 5.13
C MET A 87 -11.74 6.94 4.83
N GLY A 88 -12.15 7.02 3.58
CA GLY A 88 -13.12 8.01 3.10
C GLY A 88 -12.57 9.43 3.05
N ALA A 89 -13.35 10.35 2.52
CA ALA A 89 -12.95 11.74 2.36
C ALA A 89 -12.63 12.43 3.69
N LEU A 90 -11.63 13.29 3.66
CA LEU A 90 -11.29 14.25 4.71
C LEU A 90 -11.58 15.66 4.21
N ARG A 91 -11.82 16.58 5.14
CA ARG A 91 -11.94 18.01 4.81
C ARG A 91 -10.57 18.58 4.46
N SER A 92 -10.55 19.69 3.76
CA SER A 92 -9.31 20.33 3.29
C SER A 92 -8.38 20.81 4.42
N ASP A 93 -8.90 20.94 5.65
CA ASP A 93 -8.17 21.33 6.85
C ASP A 93 -7.81 20.15 7.78
N GLU A 94 -8.19 18.93 7.39
CA GLU A 94 -7.91 17.70 8.13
C GLU A 94 -6.64 17.01 7.61
N TRP A 95 -5.97 16.28 8.50
CA TRP A 95 -4.69 15.63 8.25
C TRP A 95 -4.82 14.11 8.27
N ILE A 96 -4.04 13.47 7.40
CA ILE A 96 -3.76 12.03 7.46
C ILE A 96 -2.29 11.81 7.79
N ALA A 97 -2.00 10.86 8.68
CA ALA A 97 -0.65 10.35 8.88
C ALA A 97 -0.48 9.00 8.19
N ILE A 98 0.64 8.81 7.52
CA ILE A 98 1.06 7.53 6.92
C ILE A 98 2.26 7.03 7.72
N MET A 99 2.08 5.91 8.43
CA MET A 99 3.08 5.35 9.32
C MET A 99 3.84 4.23 8.61
N GLY A 100 5.17 4.40 8.52
CA GLY A 100 6.07 3.57 7.74
C GLY A 100 6.22 4.10 6.30
N CYS A 101 7.44 4.52 5.94
CA CYS A 101 7.78 5.08 4.63
C CYS A 101 8.57 4.09 3.75
N GLY A 102 8.32 2.78 3.89
CA GLY A 102 8.79 1.76 2.96
C GLY A 102 7.96 1.74 1.67
N GLY A 103 8.11 0.69 0.86
CA GLY A 103 7.41 0.59 -0.43
C GLY A 103 5.89 0.65 -0.36
N LEU A 104 5.25 0.25 0.77
CA LEU A 104 3.82 0.48 1.00
C LEU A 104 3.53 1.96 1.27
N GLY A 105 4.31 2.58 2.17
CA GLY A 105 4.12 3.98 2.56
C GLY A 105 4.36 4.96 1.43
N MET A 106 5.38 4.73 0.61
CA MET A 106 5.64 5.56 -0.57
C MET A 106 4.47 5.52 -1.55
N ASN A 107 3.91 4.33 -1.83
CA ASN A 107 2.68 4.21 -2.61
C ASN A 107 1.50 4.92 -1.94
N ALA A 108 1.36 4.79 -0.61
CA ALA A 108 0.27 5.42 0.13
C ALA A 108 0.32 6.95 0.02
N ILE A 109 1.50 7.55 0.13
CA ILE A 109 1.68 9.01 0.01
C ILE A 109 1.26 9.48 -1.38
N SER A 110 1.79 8.86 -2.43
CA SER A 110 1.51 9.25 -3.81
C SER A 110 0.03 9.05 -4.18
N ILE A 111 -0.53 7.88 -3.84
CA ILE A 111 -1.93 7.56 -4.12
C ILE A 111 -2.87 8.44 -3.30
N ALA A 112 -2.57 8.73 -2.02
CA ALA A 112 -3.36 9.63 -1.21
C ALA A 112 -3.43 11.03 -1.85
N GLY A 113 -2.31 11.59 -2.28
CA GLY A 113 -2.28 12.86 -3.02
C GLY A 113 -3.12 12.82 -4.28
N ALA A 114 -3.02 11.75 -5.07
CA ALA A 114 -3.81 11.56 -6.29
C ALA A 114 -5.32 11.36 -6.02
N MET A 115 -5.70 10.88 -4.83
CA MET A 115 -7.08 10.77 -4.37
C MET A 115 -7.62 12.05 -3.70
N GLY A 116 -6.81 13.11 -3.60
CA GLY A 116 -7.22 14.41 -3.06
C GLY A 116 -6.99 14.60 -1.56
N PHE A 117 -6.18 13.76 -0.91
CA PHE A 117 -5.69 14.03 0.44
C PHE A 117 -4.56 15.06 0.36
N ASN A 118 -4.81 16.29 0.81
CA ASN A 118 -3.87 17.40 0.64
C ASN A 118 -2.85 17.53 1.78
N ASN A 119 -3.25 17.13 3.00
CA ASN A 119 -2.45 17.29 4.21
C ASN A 119 -1.96 15.91 4.68
N ILE A 120 -0.75 15.54 4.25
CA ILE A 120 -0.16 14.22 4.50
C ILE A 120 1.07 14.37 5.39
N ILE A 121 1.08 13.72 6.55
CA ILE A 121 2.25 13.59 7.43
C ILE A 121 2.83 12.19 7.24
N ALA A 122 4.06 12.10 6.75
CA ALA A 122 4.78 10.84 6.71
C ALA A 122 5.53 10.62 8.03
N VAL A 123 5.42 9.41 8.58
CA VAL A 123 6.00 9.05 9.87
C VAL A 123 6.88 7.81 9.71
N ASP A 124 8.15 7.91 10.04
CA ASP A 124 9.11 6.79 10.02
C ASP A 124 10.17 7.00 11.11
N ILE A 125 11.04 6.03 11.30
CA ILE A 125 12.21 6.11 12.18
C ILE A 125 13.49 6.45 11.40
N ASP A 126 13.46 6.40 10.08
CA ASP A 126 14.59 6.60 9.17
C ASP A 126 14.46 7.94 8.44
N ASN A 127 15.43 8.84 8.66
CA ASN A 127 15.40 10.18 8.06
C ASN A 127 15.53 10.14 6.53
N GLY A 128 16.30 9.21 5.96
CA GLY A 128 16.42 9.09 4.50
C GLY A 128 15.09 8.69 3.85
N LYS A 129 14.31 7.81 4.50
CA LYS A 129 12.95 7.49 4.06
C LYS A 129 11.99 8.66 4.20
N LEU A 130 12.17 9.50 5.24
CA LEU A 130 11.36 10.71 5.42
C LEU A 130 11.67 11.77 4.35
N GLU A 131 12.92 11.93 3.94
CA GLU A 131 13.29 12.80 2.82
C GLU A 131 12.64 12.32 1.52
N ALA A 132 12.76 11.03 1.19
CA ALA A 132 12.09 10.44 0.04
C ALA A 132 10.56 10.58 0.11
N ALA A 133 9.96 10.52 1.31
CA ALA A 133 8.52 10.73 1.49
C ALA A 133 8.07 12.16 1.13
N LEU A 134 8.88 13.17 1.42
CA LEU A 134 8.62 14.56 0.96
C LEU A 134 8.63 14.64 -0.57
N GLU A 135 9.59 14.01 -1.22
CA GLU A 135 9.66 13.94 -2.68
C GLU A 135 8.42 13.24 -3.28
N MET A 136 7.90 12.22 -2.58
CA MET A 136 6.67 11.53 -2.96
C MET A 136 5.40 12.36 -2.78
N GLY A 137 5.45 13.47 -2.04
CA GLY A 137 4.32 14.38 -1.87
C GLY A 137 3.78 14.47 -0.44
N ALA A 138 4.49 13.95 0.56
CA ALA A 138 4.16 14.25 1.95
C ALA A 138 4.32 15.75 2.22
N THR A 139 3.39 16.33 2.97
CA THR A 139 3.39 17.76 3.32
C THR A 139 4.33 18.04 4.49
N LYS A 140 4.37 17.13 5.45
CA LYS A 140 5.20 17.18 6.65
C LYS A 140 5.75 15.79 6.94
N VAL A 141 6.81 15.72 7.72
CA VAL A 141 7.42 14.47 8.17
C VAL A 141 7.64 14.46 9.67
N LEU A 142 7.64 13.28 10.27
CA LEU A 142 7.92 13.05 11.68
C LEU A 142 8.82 11.83 11.85
N ASN A 143 10.00 12.01 12.46
CA ASN A 143 10.78 10.89 12.96
C ASN A 143 10.22 10.45 14.33
N SER A 144 9.68 9.23 14.38
CA SER A 144 8.96 8.71 15.55
C SER A 144 9.85 7.98 16.57
N GLN A 145 11.18 8.09 16.46
CA GLN A 145 12.11 7.56 17.48
C GLN A 145 12.05 8.36 18.79
N ASN A 146 11.48 9.56 18.77
CA ASN A 146 11.37 10.43 19.95
C ASN A 146 10.26 9.96 20.88
N ASP A 147 10.48 10.10 22.19
CA ASP A 147 9.47 9.74 23.22
C ASP A 147 8.18 10.57 23.12
N ASP A 148 8.23 11.72 22.49
CA ASP A 148 7.13 12.68 22.31
C ASP A 148 6.38 12.54 20.96
N ALA A 149 6.59 11.46 20.22
CA ALA A 149 6.02 11.26 18.87
C ALA A 149 4.50 11.51 18.79
N VAL A 150 3.75 11.18 19.84
CA VAL A 150 2.29 11.43 19.91
C VAL A 150 1.99 12.93 19.91
N SER A 151 2.64 13.69 20.81
CA SER A 151 2.42 15.15 20.95
C SER A 151 2.89 15.88 19.70
N GLU A 152 4.02 15.48 19.14
CA GLU A 152 4.57 16.07 17.92
C GLU A 152 3.64 15.82 16.72
N LEU A 153 3.11 14.60 16.58
CA LEU A 153 2.16 14.27 15.51
C LEU A 153 0.87 15.11 15.64
N GLN A 154 0.34 15.25 16.87
CA GLN A 154 -0.82 16.10 17.12
C GLN A 154 -0.57 17.57 16.78
N LYS A 155 0.62 18.10 17.13
CA LYS A 155 1.03 19.47 16.82
C LYS A 155 1.20 19.66 15.29
N LEU A 156 1.86 18.74 14.60
CA LEU A 156 2.02 18.78 13.15
C LEU A 156 0.67 18.76 12.42
N ALA A 157 -0.28 17.97 12.93
CA ALA A 157 -1.65 17.89 12.41
C ALA A 157 -2.56 19.03 12.92
N GLU A 158 -2.03 20.01 13.66
CA GLU A 158 -2.77 21.16 14.17
C GLU A 158 -4.04 20.78 14.97
N GLY A 159 -3.96 19.63 15.67
CA GLY A 159 -5.07 19.05 16.43
C GLY A 159 -6.19 18.44 15.59
N ARG A 160 -5.98 18.25 14.27
CA ARG A 160 -6.98 17.72 13.32
C ARG A 160 -6.50 16.48 12.59
N LEU A 161 -5.84 15.56 13.30
CA LEU A 161 -5.44 14.26 12.75
C LEU A 161 -6.68 13.36 12.65
N MET A 162 -7.25 13.26 11.47
CA MET A 162 -8.49 12.53 11.24
C MET A 162 -8.29 11.17 10.61
N GLY A 163 -7.12 10.91 10.03
CA GLY A 163 -6.76 9.63 9.47
C GLY A 163 -5.37 9.18 9.89
N VAL A 164 -5.22 7.89 10.16
CA VAL A 164 -3.90 7.23 10.21
C VAL A 164 -3.98 5.99 9.36
N LEU A 165 -3.10 5.88 8.37
CA LEU A 165 -2.86 4.68 7.60
C LEU A 165 -1.53 4.06 8.06
N ASP A 166 -1.61 2.94 8.74
CA ASP A 166 -0.44 2.23 9.25
C ASP A 166 -0.01 1.14 8.27
N THR A 167 1.08 1.42 7.56
CA THR A 167 1.68 0.52 6.57
C THR A 167 2.78 -0.36 7.16
N PHE A 168 3.18 -0.11 8.40
CA PHE A 168 4.12 -0.94 9.15
C PHE A 168 3.39 -2.01 9.99
N GLY A 169 2.40 -1.60 10.79
CA GLY A 169 1.57 -2.51 11.58
C GLY A 169 2.29 -3.09 12.79
N GLY A 170 3.07 -2.29 13.48
CA GLY A 170 3.76 -2.67 14.70
C GLY A 170 3.08 -2.16 15.97
N ALA A 171 3.40 -2.75 17.13
CA ALA A 171 2.84 -2.32 18.41
C ALA A 171 3.13 -0.84 18.73
N ALA A 172 4.30 -0.31 18.33
CA ALA A 172 4.66 1.09 18.55
C ALA A 172 3.82 2.03 17.68
N THR A 173 3.69 1.73 16.39
CA THR A 173 2.88 2.54 15.45
C THR A 173 1.41 2.55 15.85
N GLY A 174 0.86 1.39 16.24
CA GLY A 174 -0.51 1.29 16.74
C GLY A 174 -0.76 2.16 17.98
N ARG A 175 0.18 2.16 18.95
CA ARG A 175 0.08 3.03 20.13
C ARG A 175 0.10 4.52 19.78
N ILE A 176 1.00 4.93 18.88
CA ILE A 176 1.06 6.33 18.42
C ILE A 176 -0.25 6.69 17.71
N ALA A 177 -0.71 5.86 16.78
CA ALA A 177 -1.92 6.09 16.00
C ALA A 177 -3.15 6.38 16.88
N VAL A 178 -3.50 5.46 17.78
CA VAL A 178 -4.74 5.60 18.59
C VAL A 178 -4.68 6.73 19.61
N ARG A 179 -3.48 7.10 20.06
CA ARG A 179 -3.30 8.24 20.98
C ARG A 179 -3.34 9.57 20.25
N ALA A 180 -2.72 9.67 19.09
CA ALA A 180 -2.60 10.91 18.33
C ALA A 180 -3.91 11.31 17.63
N LEU A 181 -4.76 10.34 17.24
CA LEU A 181 -6.01 10.59 16.53
C LEU A 181 -6.94 11.55 17.29
N SER A 182 -7.48 12.50 16.55
CA SER A 182 -8.53 13.40 16.99
C SER A 182 -9.86 12.67 17.18
N LYS A 183 -10.86 13.34 17.77
CA LYS A 183 -12.22 12.79 17.90
C LYS A 183 -12.81 12.51 16.51
N ALA A 184 -13.49 11.39 16.38
CA ALA A 184 -14.00 10.81 15.13
C ALA A 184 -12.92 10.39 14.10
N GLY A 185 -11.66 10.32 14.54
CA GLY A 185 -10.54 9.88 13.71
C GLY A 185 -10.63 8.38 13.34
N ARG A 186 -9.97 8.02 12.26
CA ARG A 186 -9.99 6.69 11.64
C ARG A 186 -8.58 6.11 11.57
N TYR A 187 -8.37 4.94 12.18
CA TYR A 187 -7.12 4.19 12.11
C TYR A 187 -7.31 2.99 11.17
N LEU A 188 -6.63 2.99 10.05
CA LEU A 188 -6.59 1.92 9.06
C LEU A 188 -5.25 1.20 9.16
N LEU A 189 -5.30 -0.12 9.34
CA LEU A 189 -4.15 -0.98 9.48
C LEU A 189 -4.01 -1.91 8.27
N VAL A 190 -2.88 -1.85 7.58
CA VAL A 190 -2.51 -2.74 6.46
C VAL A 190 -1.17 -3.44 6.69
N GLY A 191 -0.29 -2.86 7.50
CA GLY A 191 1.00 -3.42 7.85
C GLY A 191 0.88 -4.68 8.71
N GLN A 192 1.87 -5.56 8.68
CA GLN A 192 1.85 -6.87 9.32
C GLN A 192 3.16 -7.16 10.08
N ALA A 193 3.85 -6.13 10.58
CA ALA A 193 5.05 -6.35 11.39
C ALA A 193 4.76 -7.11 12.69
N GLY A 194 3.51 -6.99 13.19
CA GLY A 194 3.04 -7.77 14.32
C GLY A 194 3.28 -7.15 15.68
N GLY A 195 3.01 -7.95 16.73
CA GLY A 195 3.02 -7.53 18.12
C GLY A 195 1.66 -6.97 18.57
N ASP A 196 1.53 -6.81 19.88
CA ASP A 196 0.30 -6.38 20.54
C ASP A 196 0.45 -4.97 21.10
N PHE A 197 -0.59 -4.17 21.03
CA PHE A 197 -0.70 -2.94 21.80
C PHE A 197 -2.01 -2.88 22.57
N GLN A 198 -1.95 -2.28 23.75
CA GLN A 198 -3.13 -2.09 24.59
C GLN A 198 -3.71 -0.70 24.39
N MET A 199 -5.03 -0.64 24.30
CA MET A 199 -5.80 0.59 24.22
C MET A 199 -6.96 0.51 25.20
N PRO A 200 -7.19 1.55 26.05
CA PRO A 200 -8.38 1.59 26.89
C PRO A 200 -9.64 1.53 26.02
N GLN A 201 -10.47 0.52 26.25
CA GLN A 201 -11.68 0.27 25.45
C GLN A 201 -12.61 1.49 25.43
N VAL A 202 -12.65 2.24 26.52
CA VAL A 202 -13.45 3.46 26.67
C VAL A 202 -13.10 4.56 25.66
N TRP A 203 -11.91 4.55 25.08
CA TRP A 203 -11.51 5.54 24.06
C TRP A 203 -12.32 5.40 22.77
N LEU A 204 -12.76 4.19 22.42
CA LEU A 204 -13.58 3.99 21.21
C LEU A 204 -14.86 4.84 21.25
N PRO A 205 -15.75 4.71 22.27
CA PRO A 205 -16.93 5.56 22.34
C PRO A 205 -16.63 7.01 22.68
N GLN A 206 -15.68 7.31 23.59
CA GLN A 206 -15.38 8.70 23.97
C GLN A 206 -14.81 9.53 22.83
N LYS A 207 -13.93 8.93 22.03
CA LYS A 207 -13.37 9.58 20.84
C LYS A 207 -14.22 9.35 19.58
N ALA A 208 -15.27 8.52 19.61
CA ALA A 208 -16.01 8.07 18.42
C ALA A 208 -15.06 7.54 17.33
N MET A 209 -13.99 6.86 17.76
CA MET A 209 -12.87 6.47 16.89
C MET A 209 -13.21 5.18 16.12
N THR A 210 -12.75 5.10 14.88
CA THR A 210 -12.80 3.85 14.09
C THR A 210 -11.41 3.20 14.06
N VAL A 211 -11.35 1.90 14.35
CA VAL A 211 -10.16 1.06 14.12
C VAL A 211 -10.56 -0.02 13.13
N ARG A 212 -9.87 -0.11 11.99
CA ARG A 212 -10.25 -1.02 10.91
C ARG A 212 -9.02 -1.61 10.21
N GLY A 213 -9.02 -2.94 10.04
CA GLY A 213 -8.08 -3.62 9.15
C GLY A 213 -8.47 -3.46 7.69
N SER A 214 -7.48 -3.45 6.80
CA SER A 214 -7.69 -3.53 5.36
C SER A 214 -6.69 -4.53 4.76
N HIS A 215 -7.19 -5.43 3.93
CA HIS A 215 -6.38 -6.45 3.28
C HIS A 215 -6.47 -6.26 1.77
N VAL A 216 -5.32 -6.16 1.14
CA VAL A 216 -5.14 -5.98 -0.32
C VAL A 216 -6.23 -5.12 -0.99
N GLY A 217 -6.60 -5.40 -2.21
CA GLY A 217 -7.66 -4.70 -2.93
C GLY A 217 -8.27 -5.61 -4.00
N ASN A 218 -9.07 -5.03 -4.87
CA ASN A 218 -9.86 -5.74 -5.87
C ASN A 218 -9.42 -5.37 -7.29
N SER A 219 -9.74 -6.22 -8.27
CA SER A 219 -9.37 -6.00 -9.67
C SER A 219 -9.87 -4.63 -10.22
N PRO A 220 -11.10 -4.16 -9.95
CA PRO A 220 -11.52 -2.81 -10.35
C PRO A 220 -10.65 -1.68 -9.77
N GLN A 221 -10.15 -1.83 -8.54
CA GLN A 221 -9.26 -0.84 -7.92
C GLN A 221 -7.91 -0.80 -8.63
N LEU A 222 -7.35 -1.97 -9.02
CA LEU A 222 -6.11 -1.99 -9.80
C LEU A 222 -6.28 -1.26 -11.13
N ARG A 223 -7.38 -1.48 -11.85
CA ARG A 223 -7.66 -0.77 -13.11
C ARG A 223 -7.74 0.75 -12.91
N LYS A 224 -8.38 1.21 -11.83
CA LYS A 224 -8.43 2.64 -11.48
C LYS A 224 -7.02 3.21 -11.23
N ILE A 225 -6.17 2.48 -10.50
CA ILE A 225 -4.79 2.91 -10.23
C ILE A 225 -4.00 3.03 -11.55
N ILE A 226 -4.07 2.03 -12.42
CA ILE A 226 -3.37 2.05 -13.72
C ILE A 226 -3.86 3.24 -14.57
N GLU A 227 -5.14 3.54 -14.56
CA GLU A 227 -5.65 4.73 -15.25
C GLU A 227 -5.12 6.04 -14.63
N MET A 228 -5.01 6.11 -13.30
CA MET A 228 -4.39 7.28 -12.63
C MET A 228 -2.90 7.40 -12.95
N VAL A 229 -2.18 6.28 -13.12
CA VAL A 229 -0.79 6.27 -13.60
C VAL A 229 -0.71 6.80 -15.03
N ARG A 230 -1.57 6.33 -15.95
CA ARG A 230 -1.64 6.82 -17.35
C ARG A 230 -1.89 8.33 -17.41
N GLN A 231 -2.69 8.85 -16.49
CA GLN A 231 -2.99 10.29 -16.38
C GLN A 231 -1.88 11.10 -15.70
N GLY A 232 -0.77 10.47 -15.29
CA GLY A 232 0.33 11.13 -14.58
C GLY A 232 -0.03 11.66 -13.19
N LYS A 233 -1.11 11.16 -12.56
CA LYS A 233 -1.58 11.60 -11.25
C LYS A 233 -0.81 10.96 -10.09
N ILE A 234 -0.25 9.77 -10.31
CA ILE A 234 0.52 9.02 -9.30
C ILE A 234 2.00 9.26 -9.56
N LYS A 235 2.72 9.76 -8.57
CA LYS A 235 4.18 9.89 -8.63
C LYS A 235 4.81 8.50 -8.54
N GLN A 236 5.81 8.28 -9.38
CA GLN A 236 6.57 7.04 -9.38
C GLN A 236 7.46 6.95 -8.14
N MET A 237 7.36 5.83 -7.41
CA MET A 237 8.27 5.54 -6.31
C MET A 237 9.64 5.07 -6.83
N PRO A 238 10.70 5.16 -6.03
CA PRO A 238 11.99 4.59 -6.38
C PRO A 238 11.89 3.09 -6.68
N ILE A 239 12.40 2.67 -7.85
CA ILE A 239 12.44 1.27 -8.29
C ILE A 239 13.90 0.86 -8.50
N ASP A 240 14.32 -0.16 -7.75
CA ASP A 240 15.60 -0.84 -7.96
C ASP A 240 15.37 -2.05 -8.89
N ARG A 241 15.86 -1.96 -10.12
CA ARG A 241 15.66 -2.99 -11.15
C ARG A 241 16.82 -3.97 -11.11
N ARG A 242 16.53 -5.24 -10.93
CA ARG A 242 17.54 -6.29 -10.84
C ARG A 242 17.20 -7.48 -11.74
N PRO A 243 18.19 -8.22 -12.27
CA PRO A 243 17.93 -9.51 -12.91
C PRO A 243 17.40 -10.53 -11.89
N LEU A 244 16.62 -11.50 -12.35
CA LEU A 244 16.01 -12.54 -11.49
C LEU A 244 17.06 -13.33 -10.71
N SER A 245 18.25 -13.56 -11.30
CA SER A 245 19.40 -14.23 -10.67
C SER A 245 19.88 -13.55 -9.36
N LYS A 246 19.48 -12.29 -9.10
CA LYS A 246 19.83 -11.53 -7.88
C LYS A 246 18.78 -11.63 -6.77
N ILE A 247 17.81 -12.52 -6.87
CA ILE A 247 16.70 -12.62 -5.90
C ILE A 247 17.17 -12.84 -4.47
N ASN A 248 18.15 -13.72 -4.22
CA ASN A 248 18.64 -13.98 -2.87
C ASN A 248 19.34 -12.75 -2.26
N GLN A 249 20.09 -12.01 -3.06
CA GLN A 249 20.70 -10.76 -2.61
C GLN A 249 19.61 -9.71 -2.28
N ALA A 250 18.59 -9.61 -3.10
CA ALA A 250 17.48 -8.68 -2.90
C ALA A 250 16.69 -8.97 -1.62
N VAL A 251 16.46 -10.25 -1.30
CA VAL A 251 15.82 -10.65 -0.02
C VAL A 251 16.70 -10.23 1.17
N HIS A 252 18.01 -10.47 1.10
CA HIS A 252 18.94 -10.06 2.13
C HIS A 252 18.96 -8.53 2.33
N ASP A 253 19.00 -7.76 1.25
CA ASP A 253 18.96 -6.29 1.32
C ASP A 253 17.66 -5.80 1.95
N LEU A 254 16.53 -6.44 1.63
CA LEU A 254 15.22 -6.11 2.20
C LEU A 254 15.16 -6.41 3.71
N GLU A 255 15.68 -7.58 4.14
CA GLU A 255 15.74 -7.98 5.55
C GLU A 255 16.57 -7.00 6.40
N ASN A 256 17.64 -6.45 5.82
CA ASN A 256 18.51 -5.47 6.48
C ASN A 256 18.02 -4.01 6.36
N GLY A 257 16.86 -3.78 5.75
CA GLY A 257 16.30 -2.43 5.61
C GLY A 257 16.99 -1.53 4.57
N ASN A 258 17.88 -2.09 3.75
CA ASN A 258 18.71 -1.38 2.76
C ASN A 258 17.95 -1.05 1.46
N VAL A 259 16.61 -1.11 1.49
CA VAL A 259 15.78 -0.87 0.30
C VAL A 259 14.90 0.35 0.52
N THR A 260 15.02 1.34 -0.36
CA THR A 260 14.07 2.46 -0.46
C THR A 260 13.17 2.22 -1.67
N GLY A 261 11.86 2.24 -1.47
CA GLY A 261 10.90 1.93 -2.54
C GLY A 261 10.71 0.43 -2.75
N ARG A 262 10.91 -0.07 -3.98
CA ARG A 262 10.70 -1.48 -4.36
C ARG A 262 11.85 -2.01 -5.22
N ILE A 263 12.17 -3.29 -5.02
CA ILE A 263 12.99 -4.06 -5.98
C ILE A 263 12.04 -4.73 -6.95
N VAL A 264 12.32 -4.60 -8.26
CA VAL A 264 11.60 -5.26 -9.33
C VAL A 264 12.58 -6.11 -10.12
N PHE A 265 12.26 -7.40 -10.26
CA PHE A 265 13.06 -8.31 -11.06
C PHE A 265 12.61 -8.26 -12.52
N GLN A 266 13.59 -8.16 -13.42
CA GLN A 266 13.40 -8.26 -14.84
C GLN A 266 14.14 -9.52 -15.31
N PRO A 267 13.43 -10.61 -15.64
CA PRO A 267 14.05 -11.80 -16.20
C PRO A 267 14.78 -11.45 -17.50
N ASP A 268 15.95 -11.99 -17.68
CA ASP A 268 16.74 -11.86 -18.92
C ASP A 268 16.87 -13.22 -19.64
N GLU A 269 17.51 -13.22 -20.82
CA GLU A 269 17.68 -14.44 -21.64
C GLU A 269 18.53 -15.52 -20.94
N ASN A 270 19.21 -15.19 -19.84
CA ASN A 270 20.09 -16.07 -19.08
C ASN A 270 19.47 -16.54 -17.76
N ASP A 271 18.29 -16.04 -17.39
CA ASP A 271 17.53 -16.46 -16.22
C ASP A 271 16.68 -17.72 -16.55
#